data_6300c71ee74874d1d36a4f32f4caf9fc
#
_entry.id   6300c71ee74874d1d36a4f32f4caf9fc
#
_cell.length_a   1.000
_cell.length_b   1.000
_cell.length_c   1.000
_cell.angle_alpha   90.00
_cell.angle_beta   90.00
_cell.angle_gamma   90.00
#
_symmetry.space_group_name_H-M   'P 1'
#
loop_
_entity.id
_entity.type
_entity.pdbx_description
1 polymer ?
#
loop_
_entity_poly.entity_id
_entity_poly.type
_entity_poly.pdbx_seq_one_letter_code
_entity_poly.pdbx_strand_id
1 'polypeptide(L)'
;CSMRYRVLSYPSPLQSQAEGCTVDSGRVNSPALEPGETGYACIAAWENPEIREKFFSKGDVLELETIGLDGKSVCTRTYPISFAKSYFEGQLASLKRTGKGCCVNEADSLITLCSDWVDISFRRNDATIYSVLRKKDNRIIPLKDGPLPVGMQMKLVSLSARMEQRGDAVLCVRYRGGADSVVWRLRPDGLLKMDAVLLNRASGGGGFDDAFTDNAILNFGFTFSYPESECTGMRWLGRGPYRVWKN
;
A
#
# COMPACT_ATOMS: atom_id res chain seq x y z
N CYS A 1 15.96 -31.58 9.05
CA CYS A 1 15.62 -30.25 8.57
C CYS A 1 16.52 -29.22 9.27
N SER A 2 16.85 -28.15 8.59
CA SER A 2 17.57 -27.00 9.18
C SER A 2 16.77 -25.72 8.90
N MET A 3 17.00 -24.71 9.73
CA MET A 3 16.36 -23.41 9.53
C MET A 3 17.43 -22.32 9.37
N ARG A 4 17.14 -21.38 8.47
CA ARG A 4 17.92 -20.16 8.27
C ARG A 4 17.02 -18.95 8.51
N TYR A 5 17.64 -17.83 8.88
CA TYR A 5 16.94 -16.56 8.93
C TYR A 5 17.67 -15.54 8.06
N ARG A 6 16.90 -14.58 7.57
CA ARG A 6 17.40 -13.33 6.98
C ARG A 6 16.60 -12.17 7.55
N VAL A 7 17.28 -11.11 7.89
CA VAL A 7 16.67 -9.82 8.19
C VAL A 7 16.83 -8.96 6.96
N LEU A 8 15.72 -8.57 6.39
CA LEU A 8 15.67 -7.82 5.14
C LEU A 8 15.26 -6.38 5.42
N SER A 9 15.92 -5.44 4.75
CA SER A 9 15.49 -4.06 4.66
C SER A 9 15.05 -3.77 3.23
N TYR A 10 13.87 -3.18 3.09
CA TYR A 10 13.32 -2.83 1.81
C TYR A 10 13.46 -1.34 1.55
N PRO A 11 13.92 -0.93 0.37
CA PRO A 11 13.94 0.46 0.00
C PRO A 11 12.50 0.99 -0.12
N SER A 12 12.36 2.30 -0.04
CA SER A 12 11.08 2.95 -0.31
C SER A 12 10.47 2.44 -1.62
N PRO A 13 9.17 2.07 -1.65
CA PRO A 13 8.47 1.73 -2.89
C PRO A 13 8.53 2.87 -3.92
N LEU A 14 8.84 4.08 -3.48
CA LEU A 14 8.99 5.28 -4.31
C LEU A 14 10.39 5.39 -4.94
N GLN A 15 11.34 4.55 -4.55
CA GLN A 15 12.66 4.46 -5.18
C GLN A 15 12.64 3.39 -6.26
N SER A 16 12.78 3.81 -7.52
CA SER A 16 12.47 2.99 -8.69
C SER A 16 13.41 1.80 -8.95
N GLN A 17 14.56 1.67 -8.28
CA GLN A 17 15.57 0.67 -8.63
C GLN A 17 16.27 0.00 -7.45
N ALA A 18 15.88 0.26 -6.23
CA ALA A 18 16.55 -0.35 -5.11
C ALA A 18 15.97 -1.74 -4.82
N GLU A 19 16.80 -2.75 -4.82
CA GLU A 19 16.49 -4.08 -4.32
C GLU A 19 16.57 -4.09 -2.80
N GLY A 20 15.78 -4.97 -2.15
CA GLY A 20 15.92 -5.19 -0.72
C GLY A 20 17.32 -5.69 -0.39
N CYS A 21 17.88 -5.23 0.71
CA CYS A 21 19.18 -5.69 1.17
C CYS A 21 19.05 -6.59 2.41
N THR A 22 19.93 -7.56 2.52
CA THR A 22 20.06 -8.38 3.72
C THR A 22 20.85 -7.59 4.76
N VAL A 23 20.22 -7.25 5.87
CA VAL A 23 20.86 -6.58 7.02
C VAL A 23 21.66 -7.57 7.81
N ASP A 24 21.12 -8.78 7.97
CA ASP A 24 21.77 -9.88 8.65
C ASP A 24 21.16 -11.23 8.26
N SER A 25 21.93 -12.32 8.46
CA SER A 25 21.46 -13.67 8.15
C SER A 25 22.25 -14.71 8.96
N GLY A 26 21.63 -15.84 9.19
CA GLY A 26 22.27 -16.92 9.90
C GLY A 26 21.41 -18.18 9.99
N ARG A 27 21.86 -19.08 10.85
CA ARG A 27 21.11 -20.30 11.17
C ARG A 27 20.25 -20.10 12.40
N VAL A 28 19.14 -20.81 12.43
CA VAL A 28 18.25 -20.88 13.59
C VAL A 28 18.51 -22.21 14.29
N ASN A 29 18.77 -22.16 15.58
CA ASN A 29 18.84 -23.36 16.39
C ASN A 29 17.43 -23.87 16.65
N SER A 30 17.12 -25.02 16.09
CA SER A 30 15.82 -25.69 16.26
C SER A 30 16.03 -27.05 16.92
N PRO A 31 15.18 -27.47 17.85
CA PRO A 31 15.23 -28.82 18.40
C PRO A 31 14.85 -29.84 17.31
N ALA A 32 15.32 -31.09 17.51
CA ALA A 32 14.78 -32.21 16.77
C ALA A 32 13.37 -32.49 17.32
N LEU A 33 12.38 -32.53 16.43
CA LEU A 33 10.98 -32.76 16.76
C LEU A 33 10.45 -33.96 15.96
N GLU A 34 9.69 -34.80 16.63
CA GLU A 34 8.91 -35.86 15.97
C GLU A 34 7.64 -35.30 15.30
N PRO A 35 7.04 -36.01 14.33
CA PRO A 35 5.81 -35.57 13.71
C PRO A 35 4.69 -35.29 14.72
N GLY A 36 4.14 -34.07 14.67
CA GLY A 36 3.09 -33.60 15.59
C GLY A 36 3.60 -32.90 16.85
N GLU A 37 4.89 -32.91 17.10
CA GLU A 37 5.48 -32.16 18.20
C GLU A 37 5.65 -30.68 17.86
N THR A 38 5.63 -29.85 18.91
CA THR A 38 5.90 -28.42 18.85
C THR A 38 7.11 -28.06 19.70
N GLY A 39 7.91 -27.09 19.25
CA GLY A 39 9.09 -26.65 19.99
C GLY A 39 9.44 -25.20 19.66
N TYR A 40 10.43 -24.70 20.37
CA TYR A 40 10.94 -23.34 20.19
C TYR A 40 12.21 -23.35 19.36
N ALA A 41 12.23 -22.52 18.33
CA ALA A 41 13.43 -22.23 17.56
C ALA A 41 14.03 -20.90 18.04
N CYS A 42 15.34 -20.86 18.25
CA CYS A 42 16.03 -19.69 18.76
C CYS A 42 17.04 -19.18 17.74
N ILE A 43 17.05 -17.87 17.54
CA ILE A 43 18.11 -17.20 16.78
C ILE A 43 19.16 -16.76 17.80
N ALA A 44 20.23 -17.55 17.93
CA ALA A 44 21.28 -17.34 18.95
C ALA A 44 21.92 -15.94 18.92
N ALA A 45 21.99 -15.32 17.71
CA ALA A 45 22.50 -13.96 17.58
C ALA A 45 21.65 -12.92 18.33
N TRP A 46 20.37 -13.22 18.61
CA TRP A 46 19.48 -12.28 19.30
C TRP A 46 19.64 -12.26 20.82
N GLU A 47 20.42 -13.16 21.35
CA GLU A 47 20.85 -13.10 22.76
C GLU A 47 21.80 -11.93 23.01
N ASN A 48 22.52 -11.47 21.95
CA ASN A 48 23.31 -10.26 21.98
C ASN A 48 22.44 -9.01 21.82
N PRO A 49 22.36 -8.10 22.81
CA PRO A 49 21.53 -6.91 22.76
C PRO A 49 21.87 -5.97 21.58
N GLU A 50 23.16 -5.82 21.23
CA GLU A 50 23.59 -4.93 20.14
C GLU A 50 23.13 -5.45 18.77
N ILE A 51 23.21 -6.77 18.57
CA ILE A 51 22.72 -7.40 17.35
C ILE A 51 21.21 -7.26 17.28
N ARG A 52 20.50 -7.49 18.36
CA ARG A 52 19.05 -7.34 18.45
C ARG A 52 18.60 -5.90 18.16
N GLU A 53 19.29 -4.90 18.72
CA GLU A 53 19.01 -3.50 18.43
C GLU A 53 19.23 -3.15 16.96
N LYS A 54 20.31 -3.65 16.35
CA LYS A 54 20.58 -3.50 14.93
C LYS A 54 19.46 -4.07 14.06
N PHE A 55 18.91 -5.23 14.43
CA PHE A 55 17.77 -5.82 13.73
C PHE A 55 16.54 -4.93 13.75
N PHE A 56 16.15 -4.50 14.95
CA PHE A 56 14.94 -3.72 15.12
C PHE A 56 15.05 -2.29 14.58
N SER A 57 16.26 -1.75 14.48
CA SER A 57 16.49 -0.40 13.95
C SER A 57 16.68 -0.33 12.45
N LYS A 58 17.13 -1.40 11.80
CA LYS A 58 17.47 -1.42 10.37
C LYS A 58 16.70 -2.42 9.53
N GLY A 59 16.08 -3.42 10.17
CA GLY A 59 15.32 -4.45 9.47
C GLY A 59 13.84 -4.12 9.36
N ASP A 60 13.25 -4.44 8.22
CA ASP A 60 11.82 -4.30 7.98
C ASP A 60 11.09 -5.62 8.12
N VAL A 61 11.74 -6.72 7.73
CA VAL A 61 11.14 -8.05 7.71
C VAL A 61 12.15 -9.10 8.17
N LEU A 62 11.68 -10.00 9.03
CA LEU A 62 12.34 -11.27 9.32
C LEU A 62 11.80 -12.34 8.38
N GLU A 63 12.69 -12.98 7.65
CA GLU A 63 12.37 -14.15 6.83
C GLU A 63 12.96 -15.40 7.49
N LEU A 64 12.14 -16.42 7.64
CA LEU A 64 12.54 -17.75 8.12
C LEU A 64 12.36 -18.76 6.99
N GLU A 65 13.44 -19.47 6.67
CA GLU A 65 13.44 -20.52 5.65
C GLU A 65 13.70 -21.88 6.31
N THR A 66 12.81 -22.83 6.07
CA THR A 66 12.99 -24.23 6.46
C THR A 66 13.55 -25.00 5.27
N ILE A 67 14.64 -25.71 5.51
CA ILE A 67 15.36 -26.49 4.50
C ILE A 67 15.21 -27.97 4.83
N GLY A 68 14.77 -28.74 3.83
CA GLY A 68 14.63 -30.18 3.93
C GLY A 68 15.96 -30.92 3.99
N LEU A 69 15.90 -32.23 4.22
CA LEU A 69 17.09 -33.10 4.23
C LEU A 69 17.77 -33.19 2.86
N ASP A 70 17.03 -32.93 1.80
CA ASP A 70 17.51 -32.85 0.40
C ASP A 70 18.17 -31.49 0.06
N GLY A 71 18.26 -30.59 1.02
CA GLY A 71 18.84 -29.25 0.87
C GLY A 71 17.93 -28.23 0.18
N LYS A 72 16.70 -28.61 -0.17
CA LYS A 72 15.74 -27.71 -0.81
C LYS A 72 14.92 -26.94 0.21
N SER A 73 14.49 -25.74 -0.17
CA SER A 73 13.55 -24.95 0.61
C SER A 73 12.18 -25.63 0.66
N VAL A 74 11.72 -25.92 1.84
CA VAL A 74 10.40 -26.53 2.11
C VAL A 74 9.36 -25.42 2.33
N CYS A 75 9.74 -24.40 3.08
CA CYS A 75 8.84 -23.32 3.43
C CYS A 75 9.65 -22.06 3.74
N THR A 76 9.17 -20.94 3.25
CA THR A 76 9.67 -19.61 3.62
C THR A 76 8.52 -18.81 4.23
N ARG A 77 8.74 -18.27 5.42
CA ARG A 77 7.77 -17.39 6.12
C ARG A 77 8.40 -16.07 6.41
N THR A 78 7.61 -15.00 6.30
CA THR A 78 8.05 -13.64 6.57
C THR A 78 7.24 -13.03 7.71
N TYR A 79 7.93 -12.34 8.59
CA TYR A 79 7.35 -11.65 9.75
C TYR A 79 7.77 -10.18 9.71
N PRO A 80 6.82 -9.22 9.74
CA PRO A 80 7.18 -7.82 9.81
C PRO A 80 7.87 -7.52 11.15
N ILE A 81 9.01 -6.84 11.12
CA ILE A 81 9.71 -6.32 12.29
C ILE A 81 9.08 -5.00 12.70
N SER A 82 8.73 -4.17 11.71
CA SER A 82 8.01 -2.92 11.91
C SER A 82 6.56 -3.03 11.42
N PHE A 83 5.67 -2.21 12.00
CA PHE A 83 4.32 -2.12 11.46
C PHE A 83 4.35 -1.41 10.09
N ALA A 84 3.66 -1.98 9.12
CA ALA A 84 3.59 -1.44 7.76
C ALA A 84 3.18 0.04 7.73
N LYS A 85 2.27 0.47 8.62
CA LYS A 85 1.86 1.86 8.74
C LYS A 85 3.03 2.77 9.11
N SER A 86 3.81 2.43 10.13
CA SER A 86 4.97 3.22 10.58
C SER A 86 6.05 3.26 9.50
N TYR A 87 6.26 2.17 8.78
CA TYR A 87 7.17 2.10 7.66
C TYR A 87 6.78 3.09 6.56
N PHE A 88 5.53 3.05 6.10
CA PHE A 88 5.05 3.96 5.05
C PHE A 88 5.04 5.43 5.51
N GLU A 89 4.60 5.71 6.73
CA GLU A 89 4.63 7.07 7.28
C GLU A 89 6.06 7.62 7.35
N GLY A 90 7.02 6.81 7.78
CA GLY A 90 8.44 7.16 7.80
C GLY A 90 8.99 7.43 6.40
N GLN A 91 8.67 6.59 5.43
CA GLN A 91 9.08 6.78 4.04
C GLN A 91 8.48 8.06 3.43
N LEU A 92 7.20 8.34 3.68
CA LEU A 92 6.54 9.55 3.19
C LEU A 92 7.07 10.82 3.89
N ALA A 93 7.40 10.72 5.18
CA ALA A 93 7.98 11.83 5.94
C ALA A 93 9.42 12.16 5.50
N SER A 94 10.20 11.15 5.09
CA SER A 94 11.58 11.30 4.63
C SER A 94 11.69 11.95 3.25
N LEU A 95 10.61 11.96 2.46
CA LEU A 95 10.59 12.62 1.15
C LEU A 95 10.69 14.13 1.33
N LYS A 96 11.74 14.72 0.78
CA LYS A 96 11.87 16.18 0.73
C LYS A 96 10.73 16.73 -0.12
N ARG A 97 9.98 17.66 0.42
CA ARG A 97 8.98 18.42 -0.32
C ARG A 97 9.70 19.39 -1.24
N THR A 98 9.97 18.97 -2.45
CA THR A 98 10.60 19.79 -3.50
C THR A 98 9.51 20.33 -4.42
N GLY A 99 9.68 21.55 -4.91
CA GLY A 99 8.72 22.19 -5.80
C GLY A 99 8.28 23.57 -5.30
N LYS A 100 7.78 24.39 -6.22
CA LYS A 100 7.36 25.79 -5.94
C LYS A 100 5.97 25.88 -5.33
N GLY A 101 5.21 24.78 -5.34
CA GLY A 101 3.83 24.72 -4.89
C GLY A 101 2.94 24.04 -5.92
N CYS A 102 1.70 23.83 -5.53
CA CYS A 102 0.67 23.33 -6.43
C CYS A 102 -0.24 24.46 -6.89
N CYS A 103 -1.10 24.17 -7.85
CA CYS A 103 -2.25 25.01 -8.22
C CYS A 103 -3.48 24.14 -8.53
N VAL A 104 -4.63 24.77 -8.54
CA VAL A 104 -5.89 24.18 -8.94
C VAL A 104 -6.41 24.96 -10.15
N ASN A 105 -6.68 24.25 -11.24
CA ASN A 105 -7.33 24.81 -12.42
C ASN A 105 -8.71 24.21 -12.55
N GLU A 106 -9.73 25.04 -12.65
CA GLU A 106 -11.11 24.64 -12.80
C GLU A 106 -11.64 25.01 -14.18
N ALA A 107 -12.17 24.01 -14.89
CA ALA A 107 -12.89 24.16 -16.16
C ALA A 107 -14.30 23.58 -16.01
N ASP A 108 -15.15 23.77 -17.02
CA ASP A 108 -16.54 23.34 -16.97
C ASP A 108 -16.71 21.84 -16.75
N SER A 109 -15.84 21.03 -17.36
CA SER A 109 -15.92 19.56 -17.32
C SER A 109 -14.83 18.90 -16.44
N LEU A 110 -13.78 19.63 -16.11
CA LEU A 110 -12.59 19.08 -15.42
C LEU A 110 -12.16 19.96 -14.24
N ILE A 111 -11.59 19.32 -13.24
CA ILE A 111 -10.75 19.96 -12.21
C ILE A 111 -9.37 19.37 -12.32
N THR A 112 -8.34 20.21 -12.45
CA THR A 112 -6.95 19.76 -12.55
C THR A 112 -6.14 20.23 -11.34
N LEU A 113 -5.55 19.28 -10.63
CA LEU A 113 -4.53 19.55 -9.63
C LEU A 113 -3.16 19.54 -10.31
N CYS A 114 -2.42 20.63 -10.16
CA CYS A 114 -1.13 20.83 -10.82
C CYS A 114 0.01 20.94 -9.81
N SER A 115 1.16 20.38 -10.18
CA SER A 115 2.45 20.60 -9.49
C SER A 115 3.53 20.88 -10.53
N ASP A 116 4.78 21.08 -10.10
CA ASP A 116 5.91 21.19 -11.04
C ASP A 116 6.18 19.89 -11.83
N TRP A 117 5.67 18.75 -11.36
CA TRP A 117 5.99 17.42 -11.89
C TRP A 117 4.85 16.75 -12.65
N VAL A 118 3.62 17.02 -12.24
CA VAL A 118 2.46 16.31 -12.75
C VAL A 118 1.22 17.22 -12.71
N ASP A 119 0.37 17.06 -13.75
CA ASP A 119 -1.00 17.58 -13.75
C ASP A 119 -1.96 16.39 -13.73
N ILE A 120 -2.93 16.42 -12.83
CA ILE A 120 -3.92 15.35 -12.66
C ILE A 120 -5.30 15.96 -12.81
N SER A 121 -5.98 15.56 -13.87
CA SER A 121 -7.32 16.04 -14.21
C SER A 121 -8.38 15.05 -13.77
N PHE A 122 -9.43 15.55 -13.16
CA PHE A 122 -10.58 14.79 -12.69
C PHE A 122 -11.85 15.26 -13.41
N ARG A 123 -12.73 14.34 -13.77
CA ARG A 123 -14.04 14.65 -14.33
C ARG A 123 -14.95 15.25 -13.27
N ARG A 124 -15.68 16.30 -13.61
CA ARG A 124 -16.63 16.92 -12.66
C ARG A 124 -17.89 16.11 -12.43
N ASN A 125 -18.28 15.25 -13.35
CA ASN A 125 -19.52 14.49 -13.27
C ASN A 125 -19.45 13.31 -12.30
N ASP A 126 -18.27 12.71 -12.09
CA ASP A 126 -18.09 11.51 -11.26
C ASP A 126 -16.84 11.53 -10.39
N ALA A 127 -16.01 12.57 -10.53
CA ALA A 127 -14.73 12.75 -9.83
C ALA A 127 -13.71 11.64 -10.10
N THR A 128 -13.80 10.95 -11.22
CA THR A 128 -12.79 9.99 -11.65
C THR A 128 -11.62 10.66 -12.36
N ILE A 129 -10.45 10.04 -12.32
CA ILE A 129 -9.28 10.53 -13.05
C ILE A 129 -9.55 10.47 -14.56
N TYR A 130 -9.40 11.61 -15.21
CA TYR A 130 -9.48 11.74 -16.67
C TYR A 130 -8.11 11.55 -17.31
N SER A 131 -7.09 12.22 -16.79
CA SER A 131 -5.73 12.14 -17.31
C SER A 131 -4.69 12.46 -16.25
N VAL A 132 -3.50 11.91 -16.42
CA VAL A 132 -2.31 12.21 -15.63
C VAL A 132 -1.19 12.59 -16.59
N LEU A 133 -0.79 13.86 -16.59
CA LEU A 133 0.28 14.38 -17.44
C LEU A 133 1.56 14.51 -16.64
N ARG A 134 2.61 13.76 -17.00
CA ARG A 134 3.95 13.91 -16.45
C ARG A 134 4.71 15.01 -17.17
N LYS A 135 5.06 16.09 -16.46
CA LYS A 135 5.63 17.31 -17.08
C LYS A 135 7.07 17.15 -17.58
N LYS A 136 7.85 16.27 -16.97
CA LYS A 136 9.27 16.05 -17.32
C LYS A 136 9.47 15.76 -18.81
N ASP A 137 8.59 14.98 -19.40
CA ASP A 137 8.68 14.50 -20.78
C ASP A 137 7.38 14.68 -21.55
N ASN A 138 6.45 15.45 -20.98
CA ASN A 138 5.13 15.74 -21.55
C ASN A 138 4.34 14.45 -21.91
N ARG A 139 4.54 13.39 -21.11
CA ARG A 139 3.91 12.08 -21.34
C ARG A 139 2.61 11.96 -20.55
N ILE A 140 1.55 11.56 -21.24
CA ILE A 140 0.32 11.13 -20.58
C ILE A 140 0.56 9.72 -20.00
N ILE A 141 0.41 9.58 -18.68
CA ILE A 141 0.39 8.31 -18.00
C ILE A 141 -1.00 7.72 -18.16
N PRO A 142 -1.15 6.50 -18.69
CA PRO A 142 -2.46 5.95 -19.04
C PRO A 142 -3.25 5.40 -17.84
N LEU A 143 -3.16 6.07 -16.69
CA LEU A 143 -3.95 5.81 -15.50
C LEU A 143 -5.22 6.64 -15.54
N LYS A 144 -6.38 6.00 -15.50
CA LYS A 144 -7.68 6.67 -15.62
C LYS A 144 -8.81 5.87 -14.97
N ASP A 145 -10.01 6.42 -15.05
CA ASP A 145 -11.31 5.79 -14.73
C ASP A 145 -11.44 5.28 -13.29
N GLY A 146 -10.68 5.82 -12.36
CA GLY A 146 -10.77 5.50 -10.92
C GLY A 146 -10.84 6.76 -10.08
N PRO A 147 -11.12 6.61 -8.80
CA PRO A 147 -11.32 5.36 -8.05
C PRO A 147 -12.74 4.81 -8.24
N LEU A 148 -12.85 3.54 -8.60
CA LEU A 148 -14.13 2.83 -8.62
C LEU A 148 -14.12 1.78 -7.51
N PRO A 149 -15.06 1.82 -6.55
CA PRO A 149 -15.09 0.84 -5.47
C PRO A 149 -15.50 -0.52 -6.02
N VAL A 150 -14.83 -1.56 -5.56
CA VAL A 150 -15.15 -2.94 -5.93
C VAL A 150 -16.45 -3.35 -5.22
N GLY A 151 -17.41 -3.88 -5.98
CA GLY A 151 -18.65 -4.43 -5.45
C GLY A 151 -19.65 -3.41 -4.89
N MET A 152 -19.41 -2.11 -5.09
CA MET A 152 -20.28 -1.05 -4.59
C MET A 152 -20.51 0.02 -5.64
N GLN A 153 -21.66 0.72 -5.56
CA GLN A 153 -21.94 1.88 -6.38
C GLN A 153 -21.66 3.17 -5.61
N MET A 154 -21.08 4.15 -6.27
CA MET A 154 -20.91 5.51 -5.75
C MET A 154 -21.63 6.50 -6.64
N LYS A 155 -22.38 7.40 -6.02
CA LYS A 155 -22.99 8.54 -6.71
C LYS A 155 -22.39 9.83 -6.16
N LEU A 156 -21.82 10.66 -7.05
CA LEU A 156 -21.28 11.96 -6.68
C LEU A 156 -22.36 12.84 -6.06
N VAL A 157 -22.04 13.45 -4.92
CA VAL A 157 -22.90 14.41 -4.22
C VAL A 157 -22.32 15.81 -4.35
N SER A 158 -21.03 15.97 -4.07
CA SER A 158 -20.35 17.26 -4.19
C SER A 158 -18.87 17.08 -4.47
N LEU A 159 -18.29 18.10 -5.09
CA LEU A 159 -16.90 18.16 -5.50
C LEU A 159 -16.40 19.58 -5.22
N SER A 160 -15.26 19.70 -4.56
CA SER A 160 -14.61 20.99 -4.30
C SER A 160 -13.11 20.86 -4.30
N ALA A 161 -12.42 21.84 -4.86
CA ALA A 161 -10.97 21.88 -4.83
C ALA A 161 -10.48 23.13 -4.10
N ARG A 162 -9.31 23.04 -3.47
CA ARG A 162 -8.69 24.16 -2.74
C ARG A 162 -7.19 23.98 -2.63
N MET A 163 -6.52 25.07 -2.35
CA MET A 163 -5.12 25.08 -1.92
C MET A 163 -5.05 25.04 -0.39
N GLU A 164 -4.09 24.29 0.14
CA GLU A 164 -3.78 24.27 1.57
C GLU A 164 -2.54 25.10 1.90
N GLN A 165 -2.40 25.49 3.17
CA GLN A 165 -1.32 26.38 3.65
C GLN A 165 0.09 25.85 3.35
N ARG A 166 0.25 24.53 3.24
CA ARG A 166 1.53 23.88 2.92
C ARG A 166 1.85 23.83 1.42
N GLY A 167 1.02 24.49 0.59
CA GLY A 167 1.17 24.48 -0.86
C GLY A 167 0.64 23.22 -1.54
N ASP A 168 -0.10 22.37 -0.85
CA ASP A 168 -0.75 21.20 -1.42
C ASP A 168 -2.05 21.61 -2.13
N ALA A 169 -2.35 20.99 -3.27
CA ALA A 169 -3.66 21.07 -3.91
C ALA A 169 -4.53 19.91 -3.46
N VAL A 170 -5.75 20.20 -3.05
CA VAL A 170 -6.66 19.21 -2.48
C VAL A 170 -7.98 19.20 -3.22
N LEU A 171 -8.44 18.02 -3.62
CA LEU A 171 -9.76 17.75 -4.16
C LEU A 171 -10.54 16.94 -3.13
N CYS A 172 -11.65 17.51 -2.63
CA CYS A 172 -12.57 16.86 -1.72
C CYS A 172 -13.80 16.40 -2.49
N VAL A 173 -14.11 15.14 -2.40
CA VAL A 173 -15.25 14.52 -3.07
C VAL A 173 -16.15 13.86 -2.04
N ARG A 174 -17.44 14.13 -2.11
CA ARG A 174 -18.45 13.43 -1.31
C ARG A 174 -19.33 12.58 -2.22
N TYR A 175 -19.60 11.39 -1.72
CA TYR A 175 -20.42 10.40 -2.42
C TYR A 175 -21.60 9.97 -1.56
N ARG A 176 -22.57 9.36 -2.23
CA ARG A 176 -23.64 8.54 -1.62
C ARG A 176 -23.51 7.12 -2.13
N GLY A 177 -23.61 6.14 -1.25
CA GLY A 177 -23.47 4.73 -1.59
C GLY A 177 -22.33 4.07 -0.84
N GLY A 178 -21.42 3.39 -1.51
CA GLY A 178 -20.34 2.62 -0.89
C GLY A 178 -19.19 3.44 -0.29
N ALA A 179 -19.03 4.69 -0.69
CA ALA A 179 -18.10 5.63 -0.08
C ALA A 179 -18.85 6.85 0.47
N ASP A 180 -18.37 7.42 1.59
CA ASP A 180 -18.79 8.73 2.07
C ASP A 180 -17.98 9.83 1.41
N SER A 181 -16.66 9.68 1.41
CA SER A 181 -15.75 10.68 0.88
C SER A 181 -14.46 10.10 0.34
N VAL A 182 -13.90 10.81 -0.63
CA VAL A 182 -12.53 10.61 -1.12
C VAL A 182 -11.84 11.97 -1.13
N VAL A 183 -10.66 12.04 -0.56
CA VAL A 183 -9.83 13.24 -0.54
C VAL A 183 -8.53 12.95 -1.27
N TRP A 184 -8.32 13.67 -2.34
CA TRP A 184 -7.08 13.67 -3.08
C TRP A 184 -6.20 14.83 -2.63
N ARG A 185 -4.94 14.57 -2.40
CA ARG A 185 -3.95 15.56 -2.01
C ARG A 185 -2.72 15.45 -2.90
N LEU A 186 -2.50 16.44 -3.74
CA LEU A 186 -1.29 16.57 -4.54
C LEU A 186 -0.29 17.45 -3.80
N ARG A 187 0.90 16.92 -3.57
CA ARG A 187 2.02 17.63 -2.96
C ARG A 187 2.87 18.36 -4.04
N PRO A 188 3.63 19.40 -3.66
CA PRO A 188 4.53 20.10 -4.57
C PRO A 188 5.57 19.20 -5.26
N ASP A 189 5.97 18.10 -4.62
CA ASP A 189 6.90 17.10 -5.16
C ASP A 189 6.24 16.09 -6.12
N GLY A 190 4.98 16.29 -6.47
CA GLY A 190 4.24 15.45 -7.42
C GLY A 190 3.62 14.18 -6.80
N LEU A 191 3.78 13.97 -5.49
CA LEU A 191 3.13 12.83 -4.83
C LEU A 191 1.63 13.08 -4.68
N LEU A 192 0.81 12.17 -5.23
CA LEU A 192 -0.64 12.16 -5.02
C LEU A 192 -1.01 11.16 -3.93
N LYS A 193 -1.71 11.63 -2.90
CA LYS A 193 -2.29 10.80 -1.85
C LYS A 193 -3.80 10.73 -2.03
N MET A 194 -4.39 9.55 -1.83
CA MET A 194 -5.83 9.34 -1.75
C MET A 194 -6.18 8.86 -0.34
N ASP A 195 -7.08 9.56 0.32
CA ASP A 195 -7.73 9.14 1.56
C ASP A 195 -9.21 8.89 1.26
N ALA A 196 -9.72 7.71 1.61
CA ALA A 196 -11.11 7.35 1.35
C ALA A 196 -11.80 6.86 2.63
N VAL A 197 -13.03 7.29 2.84
CA VAL A 197 -13.92 6.79 3.89
C VAL A 197 -14.99 5.94 3.23
N LEU A 198 -14.96 4.64 3.49
CA LEU A 198 -15.94 3.69 2.98
C LEU A 198 -16.98 3.42 4.05
N LEU A 199 -18.26 3.36 3.63
CA LEU A 199 -19.38 3.08 4.51
C LEU A 199 -19.73 1.60 4.37
N ASN A 200 -19.43 0.82 5.39
CA ASN A 200 -20.03 -0.49 5.54
C ASN A 200 -21.42 -0.29 6.16
N ARG A 201 -22.45 -0.19 5.32
CA ARG A 201 -23.83 -0.25 5.77
C ARG A 201 -24.26 -1.72 5.84
N ALA A 202 -23.72 -2.45 6.80
CA ALA A 202 -24.44 -3.61 7.30
C ALA A 202 -25.73 -3.07 7.91
N SER A 203 -26.84 -3.21 7.23
CA SER A 203 -28.15 -2.92 7.78
C SER A 203 -28.34 -3.81 9.00
N GLY A 204 -28.57 -3.18 10.16
CA GLY A 204 -28.67 -3.88 11.42
C GLY A 204 -29.77 -4.95 11.40
N GLY A 205 -29.37 -6.17 11.61
CA GLY A 205 -30.17 -7.37 11.74
C GLY A 205 -29.22 -8.49 12.13
N GLY A 206 -28.99 -8.67 13.41
CA GLY A 206 -27.95 -9.55 13.91
C GLY A 206 -28.30 -11.03 13.74
N GLY A 207 -27.68 -11.70 12.82
CA GLY A 207 -27.63 -13.15 12.72
C GLY A 207 -26.39 -13.56 11.96
N PHE A 208 -25.81 -14.70 12.33
CA PHE A 208 -24.64 -15.27 11.63
C PHE A 208 -24.94 -15.57 10.15
N ASP A 209 -26.22 -15.72 9.81
CA ASP A 209 -26.71 -15.95 8.45
C ASP A 209 -26.75 -14.68 7.58
N ASP A 210 -26.76 -13.48 8.19
CA ASP A 210 -26.74 -12.21 7.47
C ASP A 210 -25.35 -11.86 6.85
N ALA A 211 -24.30 -12.59 7.23
CA ALA A 211 -22.97 -12.41 6.66
C ALA A 211 -22.89 -12.82 5.17
N PHE A 212 -23.87 -13.54 4.67
CA PHE A 212 -23.99 -13.99 3.28
C PHE A 212 -25.13 -13.33 2.51
N THR A 213 -25.83 -12.38 3.12
CA THR A 213 -26.88 -11.63 2.45
C THR A 213 -26.29 -10.46 1.65
N ASP A 214 -27.10 -9.88 0.74
CA ASP A 214 -26.73 -8.87 -0.27
C ASP A 214 -25.99 -7.61 0.23
N ASN A 215 -25.77 -7.46 1.55
CA ASN A 215 -25.12 -6.32 2.17
C ASN A 215 -23.67 -6.59 2.63
N ALA A 216 -23.15 -7.80 2.44
CA ALA A 216 -21.77 -8.11 2.80
C ALA A 216 -20.81 -7.55 1.75
N ILE A 217 -19.81 -6.77 2.18
CA ILE A 217 -18.70 -6.36 1.33
C ILE A 217 -17.77 -7.56 1.18
N LEU A 218 -17.93 -8.31 0.10
CA LEU A 218 -17.09 -9.48 -0.20
C LEU A 218 -15.67 -9.10 -0.61
N ASN A 219 -15.53 -7.95 -1.27
CA ASN A 219 -14.24 -7.42 -1.72
C ASN A 219 -14.16 -5.94 -1.36
N PHE A 220 -13.02 -5.54 -0.81
CA PHE A 220 -12.76 -4.17 -0.40
C PHE A 220 -11.60 -3.60 -1.20
N GLY A 221 -11.83 -2.49 -1.90
CA GLY A 221 -10.79 -1.82 -2.65
C GLY A 221 -11.31 -0.83 -3.69
N PHE A 222 -10.36 -0.24 -4.39
CA PHE A 222 -10.62 0.63 -5.54
C PHE A 222 -9.92 0.10 -6.77
N THR A 223 -10.54 0.26 -7.92
CA THR A 223 -9.96 -0.06 -9.21
C THR A 223 -9.69 1.20 -10.02
N PHE A 224 -8.69 1.09 -10.87
CA PHE A 224 -8.29 2.07 -11.87
C PHE A 224 -8.02 1.34 -13.17
N SER A 225 -8.21 2.01 -14.30
CA SER A 225 -7.84 1.47 -15.61
C SER A 225 -6.39 1.79 -15.94
N TYR A 226 -5.65 0.77 -16.35
CA TYR A 226 -4.28 0.90 -16.87
C TYR A 226 -4.08 -0.13 -18.00
N PRO A 227 -3.54 0.25 -19.18
CA PRO A 227 -3.34 -0.70 -20.28
C PRO A 227 -2.34 -1.79 -19.94
N GLU A 228 -2.69 -3.04 -20.19
CA GLU A 228 -1.82 -4.18 -19.96
C GLU A 228 -0.50 -4.07 -20.75
N SER A 229 -0.56 -3.57 -21.99
CA SER A 229 0.61 -3.35 -22.84
C SER A 229 1.68 -2.41 -22.25
N GLU A 230 1.29 -1.55 -21.32
CA GLU A 230 2.18 -0.60 -20.62
C GLU A 230 2.67 -1.17 -19.28
N CYS A 231 2.12 -2.32 -18.84
CA CYS A 231 2.45 -2.95 -17.56
C CYS A 231 3.53 -4.00 -17.77
N THR A 232 4.80 -3.63 -17.59
CA THR A 232 5.95 -4.54 -17.76
C THR A 232 6.24 -5.37 -16.51
N GLY A 233 5.65 -5.02 -15.38
CA GLY A 233 5.82 -5.72 -14.12
C GLY A 233 5.14 -5.01 -12.95
N MET A 234 5.07 -5.69 -11.82
CA MET A 234 4.49 -5.16 -10.60
C MET A 234 5.43 -5.41 -9.42
N ARG A 235 5.63 -4.40 -8.59
CA ARG A 235 6.28 -4.54 -7.29
C ARG A 235 5.29 -4.14 -6.20
N TRP A 236 5.17 -4.97 -5.20
CA TRP A 236 4.31 -4.69 -4.07
C TRP A 236 4.98 -5.09 -2.75
N LEU A 237 4.62 -4.42 -1.68
CA LEU A 237 4.96 -4.75 -0.31
C LEU A 237 3.66 -4.96 0.46
N GLY A 238 3.49 -6.13 1.05
CA GLY A 238 2.27 -6.47 1.76
C GLY A 238 2.39 -7.82 2.44
N ARG A 239 1.29 -8.27 3.04
CA ARG A 239 1.15 -9.63 3.58
C ARG A 239 0.74 -10.58 2.47
N GLY A 240 1.26 -11.78 2.49
CA GLY A 240 0.99 -12.83 1.52
C GLY A 240 2.28 -13.45 1.03
N PRO A 241 2.28 -14.45 0.12
CA PRO A 241 1.18 -14.90 -0.75
C PRO A 241 0.17 -15.87 -0.11
N TYR A 242 0.36 -16.22 1.14
CA TYR A 242 -0.51 -17.17 1.86
C TYR A 242 -1.80 -16.52 2.33
N ARG A 243 -2.81 -17.36 2.62
CA ARG A 243 -4.07 -16.90 3.19
C ARG A 243 -3.82 -16.05 4.44
N VAL A 244 -4.31 -14.83 4.43
CA VAL A 244 -4.25 -13.90 5.56
C VAL A 244 -5.52 -13.96 6.44
N TRP A 245 -6.24 -15.08 6.39
CA TRP A 245 -7.38 -15.31 7.24
C TRP A 245 -6.90 -15.43 8.69
N LYS A 246 -7.53 -14.71 9.57
CA LYS A 246 -7.43 -15.02 11.00
C LYS A 246 -8.29 -16.25 11.23
N ASN A 247 -7.67 -17.33 11.63
CA ASN A 247 -8.36 -18.46 12.22
C ASN A 247 -8.75 -18.08 13.66
#